data_3924fd41690625ca434407c405e99823
#
_entry.id   3924fd41690625ca434407c405e99823
#
_cell.length_a   1.000
_cell.length_b   1.000
_cell.length_c   1.000
_cell.angle_alpha   90.00
_cell.angle_beta   90.00
_cell.angle_gamma   90.00
#
_symmetry.space_group_name_H-M   'P 1'
#
loop_
_entity.id
_entity.type
_entity.pdbx_description
1 polymer ?
#
loop_
_entity_poly.entity_id
_entity_poly.type
_entity_poly.pdbx_seq_one_letter_code
_entity_poly.pdbx_strand_id
1 'polypeptide(L)'
;MGYTSRNNRRPFEAASKASHHHIINDPEVQAVMEHIYKPPQNDGLSIDDLIEDFNPPENNPVEAIIAIDGGYTEVTLDKGFPSRTMHFSQFGALLFKSEDLEEINTAAFIDPEDMARLKNIHRLKLALPTRNVRFQDESTLQGTVLKSIFEFFSKNKLEEKHSLIDTLAWFIFRRYKQGNRNESEKRWNLATNPLSDEGDQVTLLEQNMNRDFTFSCPETGGKIYLTDIFRFQEILNEETGAAGILGYLVNTIEHLIIIHIIRQLLNLQPEKLRKVLFIKDGSTGFFGQTAFLHDPMNDLVNWLLDKYNILLVGLEKSGAFVDHAHEIQNKLQPGQALILTDDYIYRYILPGGGDPNRPYASTSNYGHKVIFKTRKGQMHVISLPVRELKKSPTAFDLPNLQVLLSNVENLHCDMYDSALFPVALVNKLVSLSAHPSQRILQKFANQNAK
;
A
#
# COMPACT_ATOMS: atom_id res chain seq x y z
N MET A 1 6.60 22.37 -15.76
CA MET A 1 6.74 21.44 -16.90
C MET A 1 7.35 22.18 -18.06
N GLY A 2 8.51 21.72 -18.55
CA GLY A 2 9.14 22.36 -19.74
C GLY A 2 8.44 21.89 -21.01
N TYR A 3 8.37 22.78 -21.98
CA TYR A 3 7.87 22.45 -23.33
C TYR A 3 8.76 21.38 -23.97
N THR A 4 8.16 20.34 -24.52
CA THR A 4 8.88 19.35 -25.34
C THR A 4 8.65 19.66 -26.82
N SER A 5 9.71 19.60 -27.62
CA SER A 5 9.60 19.77 -29.06
C SER A 5 8.86 18.60 -29.71
N ARG A 6 8.24 18.83 -30.88
CA ARG A 6 7.47 17.83 -31.64
C ARG A 6 8.26 16.54 -31.96
N ASN A 7 9.60 16.61 -31.92
CA ASN A 7 10.52 15.52 -32.23
C ASN A 7 11.28 14.98 -30.99
N ASN A 8 10.82 15.27 -29.76
CA ASN A 8 11.50 14.90 -28.51
C ASN A 8 12.96 15.40 -28.38
N ARG A 9 13.38 16.35 -29.21
CA ARG A 9 14.66 17.03 -29.08
C ARG A 9 14.38 18.38 -28.40
N ARG A 10 15.16 18.71 -27.38
CA ARG A 10 15.09 20.06 -26.80
C ARG A 10 15.44 21.06 -27.88
N PRO A 11 14.64 22.13 -28.11
CA PRO A 11 15.03 23.20 -29.01
C PRO A 11 16.35 23.78 -28.49
N PHE A 12 17.16 24.28 -29.44
CA PHE A 12 18.39 25.00 -29.09
C PHE A 12 17.97 26.35 -28.51
N GLU A 13 17.98 26.46 -27.19
CA GLU A 13 17.61 27.68 -26.49
C GLU A 13 18.86 28.51 -26.24
N ALA A 14 18.93 29.68 -26.88
CA ALA A 14 19.96 30.69 -26.59
C ALA A 14 19.58 31.60 -25.39
N ALA A 15 18.41 31.35 -24.75
CA ALA A 15 17.98 32.11 -23.58
C ALA A 15 18.84 31.76 -22.34
N SER A 16 19.28 32.82 -21.66
CA SER A 16 20.00 32.65 -20.38
C SER A 16 19.17 31.89 -19.37
N LYS A 17 19.76 30.85 -18.75
CA LYS A 17 19.17 30.12 -17.63
C LYS A 17 19.22 30.91 -16.31
N ALA A 18 19.53 32.17 -16.33
CA ALA A 18 19.67 33.04 -15.16
C ALA A 18 18.33 33.61 -14.63
N SER A 19 17.19 33.09 -15.07
CA SER A 19 15.87 33.54 -14.63
C SER A 19 15.63 33.39 -13.11
N HIS A 20 16.36 32.50 -12.44
CA HIS A 20 16.31 32.37 -10.99
C HIS A 20 16.80 33.62 -10.24
N HIS A 21 17.68 34.44 -10.84
CA HIS A 21 18.08 35.71 -10.24
C HIS A 21 16.90 36.71 -10.09
N HIS A 22 15.93 36.67 -10.99
CA HIS A 22 14.74 37.50 -10.86
C HIS A 22 13.89 37.08 -9.67
N ILE A 23 13.77 35.80 -9.41
CA ILE A 23 13.02 35.24 -8.23
C ILE A 23 13.77 35.58 -6.94
N ILE A 24 15.10 35.34 -6.90
CA ILE A 24 15.92 35.59 -5.71
C ILE A 24 15.94 37.07 -5.32
N ASN A 25 15.93 37.95 -6.28
CA ASN A 25 16.01 39.41 -6.06
C ASN A 25 14.64 40.08 -6.04
N ASP A 26 13.56 39.34 -6.14
CA ASP A 26 12.21 39.87 -6.10
C ASP A 26 11.84 40.26 -4.66
N PRO A 27 11.47 41.53 -4.40
CA PRO A 27 11.15 41.98 -3.04
C PRO A 27 9.94 41.25 -2.43
N GLU A 28 8.95 40.87 -3.24
CA GLU A 28 7.75 40.14 -2.75
C GLU A 28 8.14 38.75 -2.33
N VAL A 29 8.99 38.05 -3.12
CA VAL A 29 9.51 36.74 -2.76
C VAL A 29 10.39 36.80 -1.50
N GLN A 30 11.25 37.84 -1.39
CA GLN A 30 12.04 38.03 -0.18
C GLN A 30 11.18 38.29 1.04
N ALA A 31 10.15 39.11 0.93
CA ALA A 31 9.19 39.34 2.02
C ALA A 31 8.49 38.06 2.46
N VAL A 32 8.08 37.19 1.54
CA VAL A 32 7.52 35.87 1.89
C VAL A 32 8.55 35.02 2.64
N MET A 33 9.81 35.00 2.18
CA MET A 33 10.87 34.23 2.82
C MET A 33 11.20 34.71 4.24
N GLU A 34 11.09 36.03 4.53
CA GLU A 34 11.25 36.59 5.86
C GLU A 34 10.13 36.20 6.83
N HIS A 35 8.94 35.92 6.32
CA HIS A 35 7.79 35.51 7.12
C HIS A 35 7.69 33.99 7.33
N ILE A 36 8.60 33.20 6.72
CA ILE A 36 8.61 31.74 6.89
C ILE A 36 9.05 31.38 8.31
N TYR A 37 8.16 30.79 9.07
CA TYR A 37 8.50 30.15 10.34
C TYR A 37 9.32 28.87 10.09
N LYS A 38 10.55 28.85 10.59
CA LYS A 38 11.33 27.62 10.61
C LYS A 38 11.11 26.95 11.97
N PRO A 39 10.67 25.70 12.01
CA PRO A 39 10.63 24.94 13.27
C PRO A 39 12.01 25.00 13.93
N PRO A 40 12.09 25.13 15.28
CA PRO A 40 13.34 25.19 15.99
C PRO A 40 14.18 23.94 15.71
N GLN A 41 15.40 24.18 15.25
CA GLN A 41 16.39 23.12 15.10
C GLN A 41 17.05 22.87 16.45
N ASN A 42 16.84 21.74 17.05
CA ASN A 42 17.43 21.27 18.30
C ASN A 42 16.85 21.81 19.62
N ASP A 43 15.99 21.04 20.19
CA ASP A 43 15.53 21.30 21.55
C ASP A 43 15.82 20.16 22.53
N GLY A 44 16.93 19.51 22.37
CA GLY A 44 17.44 18.60 23.39
C GLY A 44 16.71 17.27 23.55
N LEU A 45 15.91 16.81 22.54
CA LEU A 45 15.50 15.41 22.51
C LEU A 45 16.72 14.59 22.11
N SER A 46 17.28 13.87 23.08
CA SER A 46 18.25 12.82 22.77
C SER A 46 17.56 11.71 22.00
N ILE A 47 18.15 11.25 20.90
CA ILE A 47 17.68 10.07 20.18
C ILE A 47 18.21 8.78 20.80
N ASP A 48 19.17 8.88 21.74
CA ASP A 48 19.88 7.73 22.30
C ASP A 48 18.93 6.76 23.01
N ASP A 49 17.91 7.28 23.69
CA ASP A 49 16.89 6.47 24.38
C ASP A 49 15.90 5.78 23.41
N LEU A 50 15.90 6.17 22.15
CA LEU A 50 15.03 5.62 21.10
C LEU A 50 15.77 4.64 20.18
N ILE A 51 17.10 4.52 20.37
CA ILE A 51 17.94 3.65 19.57
C ILE A 51 17.96 2.25 20.16
N GLU A 52 17.75 1.26 19.32
CA GLU A 52 17.90 -0.16 19.62
C GLU A 52 19.03 -0.72 18.78
N ASP A 53 19.96 -1.44 19.41
CA ASP A 53 21.02 -2.14 18.69
C ASP A 53 20.47 -3.39 18.00
N PHE A 54 20.85 -3.57 16.75
CA PHE A 54 20.48 -4.75 15.99
C PHE A 54 21.34 -5.94 16.38
N ASN A 55 20.69 -6.94 16.93
CA ASN A 55 21.29 -8.20 17.31
C ASN A 55 20.63 -9.32 16.48
N PRO A 56 21.28 -9.81 15.41
CA PRO A 56 20.70 -10.84 14.55
C PRO A 56 20.46 -12.12 15.38
N PRO A 57 19.31 -12.79 15.18
CA PRO A 57 19.02 -14.03 15.87
C PRO A 57 19.99 -15.14 15.41
N GLU A 58 20.40 -16.02 16.33
CA GLU A 58 21.28 -17.16 16.01
C GLU A 58 20.68 -18.05 14.90
N ASN A 59 19.36 -18.21 14.92
CA ASN A 59 18.61 -18.96 13.91
C ASN A 59 17.53 -18.07 13.30
N ASN A 60 17.61 -17.84 12.00
CA ASN A 60 16.56 -17.15 11.26
C ASN A 60 15.43 -18.15 10.93
N PRO A 61 14.19 -17.95 11.41
CA PRO A 61 13.09 -18.87 11.14
C PRO A 61 12.54 -18.78 9.72
N VAL A 62 12.93 -17.77 8.93
CA VAL A 62 12.37 -17.49 7.60
C VAL A 62 12.90 -18.48 6.57
N GLU A 63 12.01 -19.33 6.05
CA GLU A 63 12.31 -20.26 4.96
C GLU A 63 11.83 -19.74 3.59
N ALA A 64 10.82 -18.87 3.61
CA ALA A 64 10.25 -18.30 2.39
C ALA A 64 9.85 -16.83 2.59
N ILE A 65 9.89 -16.08 1.49
CA ILE A 65 9.55 -14.65 1.45
C ILE A 65 8.48 -14.46 0.40
N ILE A 66 7.41 -13.74 0.76
CA ILE A 66 6.35 -13.34 -0.15
C ILE A 66 6.34 -11.82 -0.22
N ALA A 67 6.66 -11.28 -1.41
CA ALA A 67 6.58 -9.86 -1.69
C ALA A 67 5.38 -9.56 -2.59
N ILE A 68 4.66 -8.49 -2.28
CA ILE A 68 3.45 -8.05 -2.99
C ILE A 68 3.61 -6.61 -3.42
N ASP A 69 3.19 -6.32 -4.66
CA ASP A 69 3.17 -4.97 -5.22
C ASP A 69 2.11 -4.86 -6.31
N GLY A 70 1.64 -3.62 -6.55
CA GLY A 70 0.69 -3.28 -7.60
C GLY A 70 1.17 -2.12 -8.46
N GLY A 71 1.09 -2.27 -9.78
CA GLY A 71 1.39 -1.22 -10.74
C GLY A 71 0.16 -0.79 -11.53
N TYR A 72 0.09 0.49 -11.88
CA TYR A 72 -0.99 1.00 -12.72
C TYR A 72 -0.53 2.06 -13.71
N THR A 73 -1.33 2.26 -14.76
CA THR A 73 -1.12 3.32 -15.75
C THR A 73 -2.46 3.82 -16.28
N GLU A 74 -2.54 5.12 -16.51
CA GLU A 74 -3.68 5.74 -17.20
C GLU A 74 -3.48 5.72 -18.70
N VAL A 75 -4.56 5.48 -19.42
CA VAL A 75 -4.61 5.44 -20.88
C VAL A 75 -5.82 6.22 -21.37
N THR A 76 -5.61 7.08 -22.37
CA THR A 76 -6.69 7.79 -23.07
C THR A 76 -7.22 6.91 -24.19
N LEU A 77 -8.55 6.65 -24.23
CA LEU A 77 -9.16 5.75 -25.20
C LEU A 77 -9.20 6.32 -26.61
N ASP A 78 -9.37 7.62 -26.73
CA ASP A 78 -9.40 8.31 -28.03
C ASP A 78 -8.87 9.76 -27.92
N LYS A 79 -8.76 10.42 -29.07
CA LYS A 79 -8.36 11.83 -29.14
C LYS A 79 -9.56 12.80 -29.21
N GLY A 80 -10.77 12.28 -28.94
CA GLY A 80 -12.00 13.05 -28.97
C GLY A 80 -12.21 13.92 -27.73
N PHE A 81 -13.22 14.76 -27.77
CA PHE A 81 -13.69 15.54 -26.63
C PHE A 81 -15.13 15.15 -26.30
N PRO A 82 -15.46 15.01 -25.01
CA PRO A 82 -14.58 15.02 -23.85
C PRO A 82 -13.63 13.81 -23.84
N SER A 83 -12.42 13.98 -23.26
CA SER A 83 -11.45 12.90 -23.18
C SER A 83 -11.98 11.73 -22.36
N ARG A 84 -11.75 10.51 -22.86
CA ARG A 84 -12.15 9.26 -22.20
C ARG A 84 -10.91 8.55 -21.69
N THR A 85 -10.90 8.20 -20.42
CA THR A 85 -9.73 7.56 -19.81
C THR A 85 -10.09 6.28 -19.07
N MET A 86 -9.16 5.34 -19.11
CA MET A 86 -9.17 4.10 -18.32
C MET A 86 -7.86 3.91 -17.59
N HIS A 87 -7.93 3.28 -16.44
CA HIS A 87 -6.76 2.77 -15.75
C HIS A 87 -6.65 1.26 -15.94
N PHE A 88 -5.42 0.85 -16.24
CA PHE A 88 -5.03 -0.55 -16.21
C PHE A 88 -4.13 -0.76 -15.01
N SER A 89 -4.47 -1.74 -14.18
CA SER A 89 -3.67 -2.12 -13.02
C SER A 89 -3.29 -3.60 -13.12
N GLN A 90 -2.11 -3.91 -12.64
CA GLN A 90 -1.62 -5.26 -12.51
C GLN A 90 -1.05 -5.45 -11.10
N PHE A 91 -1.45 -6.52 -10.45
CA PHE A 91 -0.98 -6.89 -9.11
C PHE A 91 -0.25 -8.21 -9.19
N GLY A 92 0.78 -8.37 -8.37
CA GLY A 92 1.57 -9.58 -8.31
C GLY A 92 2.01 -9.92 -6.89
N ALA A 93 2.09 -11.22 -6.63
CA ALA A 93 2.74 -11.76 -5.45
C ALA A 93 3.82 -12.74 -5.92
N LEU A 94 5.03 -12.58 -5.41
CA LEU A 94 6.17 -13.45 -5.68
C LEU A 94 6.54 -14.22 -4.43
N LEU A 95 6.69 -15.52 -4.58
CA LEU A 95 7.22 -16.40 -3.55
C LEU A 95 8.69 -16.71 -3.88
N PHE A 96 9.56 -16.45 -2.92
CA PHE A 96 10.98 -16.79 -2.96
C PHE A 96 11.30 -17.76 -1.84
N LYS A 97 12.16 -18.72 -2.08
CA LYS A 97 12.86 -19.41 -0.98
C LYS A 97 14.03 -18.55 -0.54
N SER A 98 14.31 -18.54 0.76
CA SER A 98 15.44 -17.76 1.30
C SER A 98 16.78 -18.17 0.66
N GLU A 99 16.97 -19.46 0.41
CA GLU A 99 18.16 -20.02 -0.24
C GLU A 99 18.35 -19.47 -1.68
N ASP A 100 17.27 -19.42 -2.48
CA ASP A 100 17.32 -18.92 -3.87
C ASP A 100 17.69 -17.42 -3.92
N LEU A 101 17.29 -16.63 -2.93
CA LEU A 101 17.58 -15.19 -2.86
C LEU A 101 19.04 -14.90 -2.49
N GLU A 102 19.67 -15.73 -1.68
CA GLU A 102 21.08 -15.58 -1.32
C GLU A 102 21.96 -15.76 -2.57
N GLU A 103 21.63 -16.71 -3.44
CA GLU A 103 22.36 -16.93 -4.70
C GLU A 103 22.18 -15.78 -5.69
N ILE A 104 20.96 -15.25 -5.85
CA ILE A 104 20.66 -14.20 -6.83
C ILE A 104 21.19 -12.82 -6.36
N ASN A 105 21.18 -12.53 -5.06
CA ASN A 105 21.58 -11.23 -4.52
C ASN A 105 23.10 -10.97 -4.65
N THR A 106 23.89 -11.99 -4.95
CA THR A 106 25.33 -11.86 -5.23
C THR A 106 25.63 -11.45 -6.68
N ALA A 107 24.63 -11.47 -7.58
CA ALA A 107 24.79 -11.12 -8.97
C ALA A 107 24.59 -9.61 -9.19
N ALA A 108 25.51 -8.96 -9.90
CA ALA A 108 25.43 -7.55 -10.26
C ALA A 108 24.26 -7.19 -11.22
N PHE A 109 23.67 -8.21 -11.85
CA PHE A 109 22.55 -8.08 -12.79
C PHE A 109 21.57 -9.25 -12.61
N ILE A 110 20.27 -8.95 -12.64
CA ILE A 110 19.23 -9.98 -12.68
C ILE A 110 19.20 -10.58 -14.09
N ASP A 111 19.55 -11.85 -14.21
CA ASP A 111 19.47 -12.56 -15.49
C ASP A 111 18.01 -12.70 -15.93
N PRO A 112 17.68 -12.46 -17.22
CA PRO A 112 16.37 -12.75 -17.79
C PRO A 112 15.91 -14.21 -17.60
N GLU A 113 16.84 -15.17 -17.48
CA GLU A 113 16.52 -16.57 -17.20
C GLU A 113 16.08 -16.78 -15.75
N ASP A 114 16.68 -16.08 -14.78
CA ASP A 114 16.25 -16.09 -13.38
C ASP A 114 14.85 -15.46 -13.23
N MET A 115 14.60 -14.37 -13.95
CA MET A 115 13.25 -13.81 -14.06
C MET A 115 12.25 -14.77 -14.70
N ALA A 116 12.71 -15.64 -15.61
CA ALA A 116 11.85 -16.65 -16.23
C ALA A 116 11.54 -17.83 -15.29
N ARG A 117 12.42 -18.15 -14.33
CA ARG A 117 12.18 -19.16 -13.27
C ARG A 117 11.13 -18.72 -12.28
N LEU A 118 10.95 -17.40 -12.08
CA LEU A 118 9.92 -16.80 -11.22
C LEU A 118 8.50 -16.82 -11.84
N LYS A 119 8.24 -17.69 -12.84
CA LYS A 119 7.01 -17.72 -13.65
C LYS A 119 5.72 -18.14 -12.93
N ASN A 120 5.77 -18.62 -11.71
CA ASN A 120 4.60 -19.01 -10.93
C ASN A 120 3.92 -17.81 -10.26
N ILE A 121 3.73 -16.73 -11.02
CA ILE A 121 3.17 -15.48 -10.51
C ILE A 121 1.69 -15.45 -10.84
N HIS A 122 0.86 -15.45 -9.85
CA HIS A 122 -0.53 -15.05 -10.00
C HIS A 122 -0.57 -13.54 -10.26
N ARG A 123 -0.87 -13.17 -11.50
CA ARG A 123 -1.06 -11.77 -11.90
C ARG A 123 -2.54 -11.45 -11.96
N LEU A 124 -3.00 -10.59 -11.09
CA LEU A 124 -4.34 -10.03 -11.17
C LEU A 124 -4.31 -8.78 -12.05
N LYS A 125 -5.34 -8.59 -12.86
CA LYS A 125 -5.43 -7.48 -13.82
C LYS A 125 -6.77 -6.82 -13.68
N LEU A 126 -6.76 -5.49 -13.51
CA LEU A 126 -7.94 -4.67 -13.43
C LEU A 126 -7.91 -3.62 -14.54
N ALA A 127 -8.99 -3.52 -15.30
CA ALA A 127 -9.27 -2.40 -16.19
C ALA A 127 -10.43 -1.61 -15.59
N LEU A 128 -10.18 -0.35 -15.23
CA LEU A 128 -11.14 0.50 -14.54
C LEU A 128 -11.44 1.75 -15.37
N PRO A 129 -12.69 1.97 -15.79
CA PRO A 129 -13.14 3.24 -16.36
C PRO A 129 -12.92 4.38 -15.35
N THR A 130 -12.29 5.47 -15.79
CA THR A 130 -11.96 6.56 -14.87
C THR A 130 -12.56 7.89 -15.27
N ARG A 131 -12.85 8.11 -16.54
CA ARG A 131 -13.45 9.37 -16.97
C ARG A 131 -14.22 9.20 -18.29
N ASN A 132 -15.46 9.70 -18.33
CA ASN A 132 -16.32 9.72 -19.52
C ASN A 132 -16.49 8.35 -20.20
N VAL A 133 -16.42 7.26 -19.45
CA VAL A 133 -16.60 5.88 -19.93
C VAL A 133 -17.59 5.19 -19.01
N ARG A 134 -18.61 4.55 -19.60
CA ARG A 134 -19.63 3.80 -18.86
C ARG A 134 -19.87 2.45 -19.51
N PHE A 135 -20.31 1.48 -18.73
CA PHE A 135 -20.86 0.24 -19.26
C PHE A 135 -22.22 0.50 -19.91
N GLN A 136 -22.60 -0.31 -20.87
CA GLN A 136 -23.89 -0.15 -21.59
C GLN A 136 -25.11 -0.33 -20.69
N ASP A 137 -24.97 -1.14 -19.64
CA ASP A 137 -26.01 -1.45 -18.66
C ASP A 137 -25.94 -0.56 -17.40
N GLU A 138 -25.06 0.45 -17.36
CA GLU A 138 -24.92 1.39 -16.27
C GLU A 138 -25.24 2.83 -16.73
N SER A 139 -25.99 3.55 -15.91
CA SER A 139 -26.38 4.94 -16.20
C SER A 139 -25.32 5.96 -15.81
N THR A 140 -24.42 5.60 -14.88
CA THR A 140 -23.42 6.49 -14.28
C THR A 140 -22.01 5.91 -14.35
N LEU A 141 -20.99 6.79 -14.31
CA LEU A 141 -19.61 6.39 -14.12
C LEU A 141 -19.43 5.70 -12.77
N GLN A 142 -20.05 6.24 -11.71
CA GLN A 142 -20.02 5.66 -10.38
C GLN A 142 -20.49 4.20 -10.39
N GLY A 143 -21.68 3.90 -10.94
CA GLY A 143 -22.18 2.54 -11.05
C GLY A 143 -21.24 1.62 -11.83
N THR A 144 -20.69 2.12 -12.95
CA THR A 144 -19.69 1.40 -13.75
C THR A 144 -18.45 1.04 -12.96
N VAL A 145 -17.91 1.99 -12.18
CA VAL A 145 -16.69 1.81 -11.38
C VAL A 145 -16.94 0.81 -10.25
N LEU A 146 -18.01 0.98 -9.47
CA LEU A 146 -18.33 0.08 -8.36
C LEU A 146 -18.58 -1.35 -8.84
N LYS A 147 -19.30 -1.51 -9.96
CA LYS A 147 -19.52 -2.81 -10.61
C LYS A 147 -18.21 -3.42 -11.11
N SER A 148 -17.31 -2.62 -11.73
CA SER A 148 -15.99 -3.10 -12.19
C SER A 148 -15.15 -3.64 -11.03
N ILE A 149 -15.14 -2.95 -9.89
CA ILE A 149 -14.43 -3.37 -8.68
C ILE A 149 -15.05 -4.67 -8.14
N PHE A 150 -16.37 -4.72 -8.00
CA PHE A 150 -17.08 -5.92 -7.54
C PHE A 150 -16.81 -7.14 -8.44
N GLU A 151 -16.87 -6.97 -9.76
CA GLU A 151 -16.56 -8.03 -10.71
C GLU A 151 -15.10 -8.49 -10.64
N PHE A 152 -14.17 -7.55 -10.47
CA PHE A 152 -12.76 -7.89 -10.26
C PHE A 152 -12.57 -8.78 -9.04
N PHE A 153 -13.17 -8.44 -7.91
CA PHE A 153 -13.07 -9.23 -6.68
C PHE A 153 -13.77 -10.59 -6.79
N SER A 154 -14.88 -10.65 -7.50
CA SER A 154 -15.68 -11.86 -7.66
C SER A 154 -15.06 -12.86 -8.63
N LYS A 155 -14.50 -12.37 -9.74
CA LYS A 155 -13.94 -13.21 -10.81
C LYS A 155 -12.51 -13.67 -10.57
N ASN A 156 -11.72 -12.89 -9.81
CA ASN A 156 -10.32 -13.21 -9.58
C ASN A 156 -10.17 -14.22 -8.43
N LYS A 157 -9.59 -15.35 -8.79
CA LYS A 157 -9.23 -16.44 -7.89
C LYS A 157 -7.72 -16.58 -7.92
N LEU A 158 -7.09 -16.55 -6.77
CA LEU A 158 -5.67 -16.89 -6.63
C LEU A 158 -5.47 -18.40 -6.45
N GLU A 159 -6.57 -19.11 -6.14
CA GLU A 159 -6.68 -20.56 -6.11
C GLU A 159 -8.06 -21.02 -6.64
N GLU A 160 -8.24 -22.34 -6.86
CA GLU A 160 -9.48 -22.86 -7.42
C GLU A 160 -10.71 -22.64 -6.53
N LYS A 161 -10.55 -22.61 -5.20
CA LYS A 161 -11.67 -22.65 -4.25
C LYS A 161 -12.23 -21.28 -3.87
N HIS A 162 -11.37 -20.28 -3.70
CA HIS A 162 -11.78 -18.99 -3.15
C HIS A 162 -11.40 -17.82 -4.04
N SER A 163 -12.35 -16.91 -4.23
CA SER A 163 -12.11 -15.63 -4.88
C SER A 163 -11.63 -14.56 -3.89
N LEU A 164 -11.23 -13.41 -4.39
CA LEU A 164 -10.87 -12.29 -3.53
C LEU A 164 -12.06 -11.78 -2.73
N ILE A 165 -13.30 -11.86 -3.25
CA ILE A 165 -14.47 -11.43 -2.51
C ILE A 165 -14.82 -12.42 -1.38
N ASP A 166 -14.57 -13.71 -1.55
CA ASP A 166 -14.65 -14.69 -0.45
C ASP A 166 -13.69 -14.32 0.68
N THR A 167 -12.48 -13.88 0.31
CA THR A 167 -11.47 -13.48 1.28
C THR A 167 -11.85 -12.17 1.96
N LEU A 168 -12.42 -11.23 1.24
CA LEU A 168 -12.95 -10.00 1.81
C LEU A 168 -14.03 -10.30 2.87
N ALA A 169 -15.00 -11.17 2.54
CA ALA A 169 -16.03 -11.59 3.50
C ALA A 169 -15.41 -12.30 4.72
N TRP A 170 -14.44 -13.19 4.50
CA TRP A 170 -13.74 -13.90 5.57
C TRP A 170 -13.01 -12.93 6.51
N PHE A 171 -12.40 -11.89 5.95
CA PHE A 171 -11.65 -10.87 6.66
C PHE A 171 -12.55 -9.94 7.47
N ILE A 172 -13.51 -9.27 6.84
CA ILE A 172 -14.33 -8.24 7.52
C ILE A 172 -15.28 -8.83 8.56
N PHE A 173 -15.79 -10.05 8.33
CA PHE A 173 -16.65 -10.77 9.27
C PHE A 173 -15.86 -11.67 10.23
N ARG A 174 -14.52 -11.52 10.34
CA ARG A 174 -13.62 -12.27 11.26
C ARG A 174 -13.87 -13.78 11.26
N ARG A 175 -14.16 -14.36 10.09
CA ARG A 175 -14.48 -15.81 10.00
C ARG A 175 -13.35 -16.73 10.48
N TYR A 176 -12.10 -16.21 10.53
CA TYR A 176 -10.95 -16.93 11.11
C TYR A 176 -11.09 -17.24 12.61
N LYS A 177 -11.89 -16.46 13.35
CA LYS A 177 -12.18 -16.71 14.78
C LYS A 177 -13.19 -17.83 14.98
N GLN A 178 -13.80 -18.36 13.92
CA GLN A 178 -14.82 -19.43 13.92
C GLN A 178 -15.97 -19.15 14.92
N GLY A 179 -16.24 -20.06 15.85
CA GLY A 179 -17.30 -19.93 16.85
C GLY A 179 -17.07 -18.83 17.91
N ASN A 180 -15.88 -18.25 17.97
CA ASN A 180 -15.50 -17.24 18.98
C ASN A 180 -15.76 -15.81 18.51
N ARG A 181 -16.69 -15.59 17.59
CA ARG A 181 -17.04 -14.26 17.07
C ARG A 181 -18.16 -13.61 17.89
N ASN A 182 -18.01 -12.31 18.13
CA ASN A 182 -19.06 -11.46 18.70
C ASN A 182 -20.12 -11.13 17.65
N GLU A 183 -21.31 -10.69 18.07
CA GLU A 183 -22.35 -10.22 17.15
C GLU A 183 -21.91 -8.95 16.35
N SER A 184 -21.07 -8.09 16.95
CA SER A 184 -20.49 -6.94 16.23
C SER A 184 -19.55 -7.35 15.09
N GLU A 185 -18.92 -8.51 15.17
CA GLU A 185 -18.01 -9.05 14.16
C GLU A 185 -18.73 -9.75 12.99
N LYS A 186 -20.04 -9.97 13.14
CA LYS A 186 -20.91 -10.53 12.10
C LYS A 186 -21.68 -9.47 11.31
N ARG A 187 -21.36 -8.20 11.53
CA ARG A 187 -22.01 -7.06 10.87
C ARG A 187 -21.00 -6.02 10.42
N TRP A 188 -21.38 -5.24 9.44
CA TRP A 188 -20.63 -4.10 8.95
C TRP A 188 -21.53 -2.90 8.77
N ASN A 189 -21.16 -1.76 9.37
CA ASN A 189 -21.93 -0.53 9.24
C ASN A 189 -21.34 0.33 8.11
N LEU A 190 -22.11 0.55 7.05
CA LEU A 190 -21.80 1.57 6.05
C LEU A 190 -22.24 2.92 6.58
N ALA A 191 -21.33 3.89 6.55
CA ALA A 191 -21.63 5.26 6.98
C ALA A 191 -22.60 5.95 6.02
N THR A 192 -22.60 5.55 4.75
CA THR A 192 -23.44 6.08 3.67
C THR A 192 -24.02 4.94 2.86
N ASN A 193 -25.32 4.97 2.63
CA ASN A 193 -26.00 4.04 1.72
C ASN A 193 -25.58 4.36 0.28
N PRO A 194 -24.97 3.42 -0.48
CA PRO A 194 -24.53 3.67 -1.86
C PRO A 194 -25.69 3.90 -2.84
N LEU A 195 -26.94 3.63 -2.42
CA LEU A 195 -28.15 3.73 -3.22
C LEU A 195 -29.11 4.83 -2.77
N SER A 196 -28.71 5.68 -1.84
CA SER A 196 -29.49 6.80 -1.32
C SER A 196 -28.70 8.09 -1.36
N ASP A 197 -29.31 9.15 -1.85
CA ASP A 197 -28.73 10.51 -1.83
C ASP A 197 -28.85 11.18 -0.45
N GLU A 198 -29.63 10.61 0.47
CA GLU A 198 -29.89 11.18 1.80
C GLU A 198 -28.81 10.85 2.83
N GLY A 199 -27.82 10.02 2.47
CA GLY A 199 -26.68 9.72 3.32
C GLY A 199 -26.98 8.81 4.51
N ASP A 200 -28.06 8.03 4.46
CA ASP A 200 -28.45 7.12 5.53
C ASP A 200 -27.45 5.99 5.75
N GLN A 201 -27.34 5.56 7.01
CA GLN A 201 -26.47 4.44 7.38
C GLN A 201 -27.14 3.10 7.07
N VAL A 202 -26.37 2.16 6.54
CA VAL A 202 -26.83 0.79 6.30
C VAL A 202 -25.97 -0.21 7.05
N THR A 203 -26.61 -1.13 7.78
CA THR A 203 -25.93 -2.25 8.43
C THR A 203 -26.02 -3.50 7.59
N LEU A 204 -24.87 -4.00 7.15
CA LEU A 204 -24.74 -5.26 6.42
C LEU A 204 -24.56 -6.40 7.44
N LEU A 205 -25.53 -7.26 7.59
CA LEU A 205 -25.46 -8.45 8.45
C LEU A 205 -24.94 -9.63 7.63
N GLU A 206 -23.95 -10.34 8.12
CA GLU A 206 -23.36 -11.50 7.44
C GLU A 206 -24.43 -12.55 7.04
N GLN A 207 -25.43 -12.77 7.89
CA GLN A 207 -26.53 -13.71 7.63
C GLN A 207 -27.46 -13.28 6.47
N ASN A 208 -27.49 -12.01 6.14
CA ASN A 208 -28.29 -11.44 5.06
C ASN A 208 -27.53 -11.35 3.73
N MET A 209 -26.26 -11.76 3.73
CA MET A 209 -25.44 -11.75 2.52
C MET A 209 -25.91 -12.82 1.55
N ASN A 210 -26.21 -12.41 0.33
CA ASN A 210 -26.57 -13.32 -0.75
C ASN A 210 -25.37 -14.19 -1.18
N ARG A 211 -25.62 -15.27 -1.90
CA ARG A 211 -24.57 -16.16 -2.41
C ARG A 211 -23.60 -15.48 -3.38
N ASP A 212 -24.03 -14.42 -4.02
CA ASP A 212 -23.23 -13.59 -4.93
C ASP A 212 -22.50 -12.43 -4.21
N PHE A 213 -22.43 -12.46 -2.88
CA PHE A 213 -21.80 -11.41 -2.05
C PHE A 213 -22.43 -10.02 -2.20
N THR A 214 -23.73 -9.99 -2.42
CA THR A 214 -24.53 -8.77 -2.41
C THR A 214 -25.49 -8.76 -1.23
N PHE A 215 -26.01 -7.58 -0.93
CA PHE A 215 -27.09 -7.36 0.05
C PHE A 215 -28.23 -6.62 -0.62
N SER A 216 -29.45 -6.82 -0.14
CA SER A 216 -30.58 -6.02 -0.56
C SER A 216 -30.65 -4.76 0.30
N CYS A 217 -30.71 -3.59 -0.34
CA CYS A 217 -30.92 -2.33 0.36
C CYS A 217 -32.32 -2.34 0.99
N PRO A 218 -32.44 -2.05 2.32
CA PRO A 218 -33.73 -2.06 2.99
C PRO A 218 -34.74 -1.04 2.44
N GLU A 219 -34.24 0.09 1.94
CA GLU A 219 -35.07 1.22 1.49
C GLU A 219 -35.47 1.10 0.04
N THR A 220 -34.51 0.80 -0.84
CA THR A 220 -34.72 0.81 -2.29
C THR A 220 -34.94 -0.57 -2.89
N GLY A 221 -34.63 -1.65 -2.16
CA GLY A 221 -34.57 -3.01 -2.68
C GLY A 221 -33.43 -3.27 -3.66
N GLY A 222 -32.61 -2.26 -3.95
CA GLY A 222 -31.47 -2.35 -4.86
C GLY A 222 -30.32 -3.19 -4.30
N LYS A 223 -29.34 -3.48 -5.15
CA LYS A 223 -28.16 -4.27 -4.76
C LYS A 223 -27.06 -3.41 -4.16
N ILE A 224 -26.63 -3.75 -2.97
CA ILE A 224 -25.40 -3.26 -2.34
C ILE A 224 -24.34 -4.34 -2.50
N TYR A 225 -23.20 -4.01 -3.08
CA TYR A 225 -22.07 -4.92 -3.23
C TYR A 225 -21.27 -5.03 -1.93
N LEU A 226 -20.68 -6.20 -1.65
CA LEU A 226 -19.78 -6.32 -0.51
C LEU A 226 -18.58 -5.34 -0.61
N THR A 227 -18.16 -5.02 -1.82
CA THR A 227 -17.08 -4.04 -2.09
C THR A 227 -17.45 -2.59 -1.79
N ASP A 228 -18.74 -2.26 -1.58
CA ASP A 228 -19.16 -0.91 -1.21
C ASP A 228 -18.69 -0.53 0.20
N ILE A 229 -18.24 -1.51 0.98
CA ILE A 229 -17.52 -1.24 2.25
C ILE A 229 -16.28 -0.36 2.05
N PHE A 230 -15.70 -0.29 0.86
CA PHE A 230 -14.55 0.58 0.58
C PHE A 230 -14.93 2.06 0.51
N ARG A 231 -16.23 2.38 0.49
CA ARG A 231 -16.76 3.74 0.52
C ARG A 231 -16.30 4.60 -0.66
N PHE A 232 -15.96 3.98 -1.80
CA PHE A 232 -15.52 4.73 -2.97
C PHE A 232 -16.63 5.59 -3.58
N GLN A 233 -17.88 5.22 -3.40
CA GLN A 233 -19.04 6.01 -3.82
C GLN A 233 -19.05 7.44 -3.24
N GLU A 234 -18.40 7.66 -2.10
CA GLU A 234 -18.36 8.97 -1.45
C GLU A 234 -17.41 9.98 -2.12
N ILE A 235 -16.46 9.49 -2.91
CA ILE A 235 -15.45 10.33 -3.58
C ILE A 235 -15.47 10.20 -5.11
N LEU A 236 -16.27 9.29 -5.65
CA LEU A 236 -16.51 9.19 -7.08
C LEU A 236 -17.43 10.31 -7.54
N ASN A 237 -17.05 11.00 -8.59
CA ASN A 237 -17.80 12.12 -9.15
C ASN A 237 -17.79 12.06 -10.68
N GLU A 238 -18.96 12.32 -11.29
CA GLU A 238 -19.10 12.30 -12.75
C GLU A 238 -18.20 13.33 -13.45
N GLU A 239 -17.93 14.47 -12.80
CA GLU A 239 -17.13 15.56 -13.37
C GLU A 239 -15.63 15.31 -13.21
N THR A 240 -15.19 14.90 -12.02
CA THR A 240 -13.76 14.71 -11.70
C THR A 240 -13.27 13.31 -12.04
N GLY A 241 -14.19 12.34 -12.15
CA GLY A 241 -13.89 10.96 -12.47
C GLY A 241 -13.46 10.12 -11.28
N ALA A 242 -12.84 8.97 -11.55
CA ALA A 242 -12.48 7.95 -10.57
C ALA A 242 -10.98 7.92 -10.20
N ALA A 243 -10.16 8.86 -10.69
CA ALA A 243 -8.73 8.82 -10.42
C ALA A 243 -8.39 8.92 -8.91
N GLY A 244 -9.24 9.61 -8.14
CA GLY A 244 -9.05 9.80 -6.69
C GLY A 244 -9.09 8.52 -5.85
N ILE A 245 -9.71 7.43 -6.33
CA ILE A 245 -9.79 6.18 -5.57
C ILE A 245 -8.59 5.24 -5.79
N LEU A 246 -7.79 5.46 -6.83
CA LEU A 246 -6.82 4.48 -7.31
C LEU A 246 -5.77 4.09 -6.27
N GLY A 247 -5.20 5.05 -5.57
CA GLY A 247 -4.21 4.78 -4.53
C GLY A 247 -4.80 3.94 -3.38
N TYR A 248 -6.02 4.24 -2.96
CA TYR A 248 -6.72 3.48 -1.92
C TYR A 248 -7.09 2.07 -2.40
N LEU A 249 -7.54 1.95 -3.64
CA LEU A 249 -7.88 0.66 -4.25
C LEU A 249 -6.67 -0.25 -4.39
N VAL A 250 -5.54 0.27 -4.88
CA VAL A 250 -4.29 -0.47 -5.02
C VAL A 250 -3.82 -0.97 -3.66
N ASN A 251 -3.71 -0.08 -2.67
CA ASN A 251 -3.31 -0.45 -1.31
C ASN A 251 -4.24 -1.52 -0.69
N THR A 252 -5.55 -1.42 -0.93
CA THR A 252 -6.52 -2.40 -0.43
C THR A 252 -6.36 -3.76 -1.10
N ILE A 253 -6.16 -3.80 -2.42
CA ILE A 253 -5.95 -5.05 -3.16
C ILE A 253 -4.66 -5.74 -2.70
N GLU A 254 -3.57 -5.01 -2.52
CA GLU A 254 -2.32 -5.55 -1.99
C GLU A 254 -2.51 -6.22 -0.61
N HIS A 255 -3.19 -5.54 0.31
CA HIS A 255 -3.52 -6.13 1.62
C HIS A 255 -4.38 -7.40 1.48
N LEU A 256 -5.40 -7.37 0.60
CA LEU A 256 -6.26 -8.53 0.41
C LEU A 256 -5.56 -9.71 -0.26
N ILE A 257 -4.55 -9.48 -1.09
CA ILE A 257 -3.68 -10.54 -1.60
C ILE A 257 -2.88 -11.18 -0.45
N ILE A 258 -2.30 -10.38 0.45
CA ILE A 258 -1.62 -10.90 1.65
C ILE A 258 -2.58 -11.74 2.49
N ILE A 259 -3.76 -11.19 2.80
CA ILE A 259 -4.79 -11.86 3.60
C ILE A 259 -5.24 -13.17 2.92
N HIS A 260 -5.38 -13.16 1.60
CA HIS A 260 -5.75 -14.35 0.83
C HIS A 260 -4.70 -15.45 0.94
N ILE A 261 -3.43 -15.12 0.78
CA ILE A 261 -2.32 -16.08 0.91
C ILE A 261 -2.23 -16.61 2.35
N ILE A 262 -2.38 -15.73 3.36
CA ILE A 262 -2.45 -16.15 4.76
C ILE A 262 -3.61 -17.14 4.98
N ARG A 263 -4.80 -16.84 4.44
CA ARG A 263 -5.96 -17.73 4.53
C ARG A 263 -5.71 -19.08 3.88
N GLN A 264 -5.02 -19.11 2.74
CA GLN A 264 -4.62 -20.35 2.09
C GLN A 264 -3.67 -21.17 2.96
N LEU A 265 -2.64 -20.54 3.51
CA LEU A 265 -1.69 -21.20 4.39
C LEU A 265 -2.36 -21.74 5.65
N LEU A 266 -3.29 -20.99 6.24
CA LEU A 266 -4.09 -21.44 7.38
C LEU A 266 -4.89 -22.71 7.08
N ASN A 267 -5.39 -22.86 5.86
CA ASN A 267 -6.17 -24.02 5.45
C ASN A 267 -5.31 -25.23 5.08
N LEU A 268 -4.10 -25.02 4.57
CA LEU A 268 -3.26 -26.07 3.99
C LEU A 268 -2.12 -26.46 4.93
N GLN A 269 -1.38 -25.50 5.47
CA GLN A 269 -0.15 -25.67 6.20
C GLN A 269 0.06 -24.55 7.23
N PRO A 270 -0.78 -24.45 8.26
CA PRO A 270 -0.77 -23.32 9.20
C PRO A 270 0.56 -23.16 9.95
N GLU A 271 1.30 -24.26 10.16
CA GLU A 271 2.62 -24.25 10.79
C GLU A 271 3.68 -23.50 9.98
N LYS A 272 3.49 -23.37 8.67
CA LYS A 272 4.41 -22.62 7.82
C LYS A 272 4.28 -21.10 7.96
N LEU A 273 3.18 -20.58 8.49
CA LEU A 273 3.01 -19.14 8.67
C LEU A 273 4.14 -18.49 9.47
N ARG A 274 4.66 -19.17 10.48
CA ARG A 274 5.80 -18.69 11.29
C ARG A 274 7.15 -18.67 10.56
N LYS A 275 7.20 -19.27 9.37
CA LYS A 275 8.42 -19.40 8.55
C LYS A 275 8.36 -18.60 7.25
N VAL A 276 7.27 -17.88 7.03
CA VAL A 276 7.06 -17.04 5.84
C VAL A 276 7.12 -15.58 6.25
N LEU A 277 8.01 -14.83 5.63
CA LEU A 277 8.05 -13.37 5.73
C LEU A 277 7.19 -12.76 4.63
N PHE A 278 6.18 -11.99 5.02
CA PHE A 278 5.39 -11.19 4.11
C PHE A 278 5.97 -9.78 4.04
N ILE A 279 6.24 -9.31 2.82
CA ILE A 279 6.72 -7.94 2.58
C ILE A 279 5.71 -7.22 1.71
N LYS A 280 5.17 -6.13 2.23
CA LYS A 280 4.29 -5.21 1.52
C LYS A 280 5.06 -3.97 1.08
N ASP A 281 4.83 -3.51 -0.16
CA ASP A 281 5.26 -2.18 -0.58
C ASP A 281 4.40 -1.11 0.13
N GLY A 282 5.05 -0.16 0.78
CA GLY A 282 4.41 0.86 1.62
C GLY A 282 4.18 0.44 3.07
N SER A 283 3.58 1.32 3.85
CA SER A 283 3.35 1.12 5.28
C SER A 283 2.27 0.10 5.60
N THR A 284 2.26 -0.39 6.86
CA THR A 284 1.21 -1.24 7.42
C THR A 284 0.00 -0.40 7.83
N GLY A 285 -0.80 0.00 6.84
CA GLY A 285 -1.96 0.86 7.08
C GLY A 285 -2.91 0.95 5.90
N PHE A 286 -4.12 1.40 6.21
CA PHE A 286 -5.15 1.78 5.25
C PHE A 286 -5.39 3.27 5.35
N PHE A 287 -5.63 3.95 4.22
CA PHE A 287 -5.67 5.40 4.19
C PHE A 287 -6.95 5.92 3.54
N GLY A 288 -7.27 7.18 3.80
CA GLY A 288 -8.42 7.86 3.22
C GLY A 288 -9.72 7.10 3.43
N GLN A 289 -10.46 6.84 2.37
CA GLN A 289 -11.76 6.17 2.45
C GLN A 289 -11.71 4.74 2.97
N THR A 290 -10.56 4.08 2.88
CA THR A 290 -10.40 2.70 3.36
C THR A 290 -9.79 2.61 4.75
N ALA A 291 -9.52 3.73 5.42
CA ALA A 291 -8.83 3.78 6.72
C ALA A 291 -9.47 2.85 7.78
N PHE A 292 -10.79 2.78 7.85
CA PHE A 292 -11.51 1.94 8.81
C PHE A 292 -11.29 0.42 8.65
N LEU A 293 -10.69 -0.02 7.54
CA LEU A 293 -10.24 -1.41 7.38
C LEU A 293 -9.07 -1.76 8.33
N HIS A 294 -8.49 -0.75 8.99
CA HIS A 294 -7.47 -0.99 10.01
C HIS A 294 -8.03 -1.81 11.20
N ASP A 295 -9.29 -1.62 11.60
CA ASP A 295 -9.92 -2.36 12.70
C ASP A 295 -9.93 -3.88 12.46
N PRO A 296 -10.51 -4.39 11.36
CA PRO A 296 -10.41 -5.82 11.08
C PRO A 296 -8.99 -6.31 10.85
N MET A 297 -8.07 -5.44 10.40
CA MET A 297 -6.67 -5.80 10.21
C MET A 297 -5.93 -5.92 11.54
N ASN A 298 -6.17 -5.01 12.49
CA ASN A 298 -5.66 -5.11 13.85
C ASN A 298 -6.11 -6.42 14.52
N ASP A 299 -7.41 -6.75 14.40
CA ASP A 299 -7.96 -8.00 14.92
C ASP A 299 -7.28 -9.23 14.30
N LEU A 300 -7.08 -9.23 12.98
CA LEU A 300 -6.44 -10.33 12.26
C LEU A 300 -4.97 -10.47 12.66
N VAL A 301 -4.24 -9.35 12.68
CA VAL A 301 -2.82 -9.32 13.06
C VAL A 301 -2.62 -9.82 14.48
N ASN A 302 -3.44 -9.35 15.44
CA ASN A 302 -3.36 -9.79 16.82
C ASN A 302 -3.59 -11.31 16.93
N TRP A 303 -4.61 -11.81 16.27
CA TRP A 303 -4.89 -13.24 16.23
C TRP A 303 -3.75 -14.06 15.60
N LEU A 304 -3.12 -13.54 14.53
CA LEU A 304 -2.00 -14.18 13.85
C LEU A 304 -0.71 -14.13 14.68
N LEU A 305 -0.43 -13.01 15.35
CA LEU A 305 0.73 -12.89 16.26
C LEU A 305 0.61 -13.88 17.42
N ASP A 306 -0.57 -14.00 18.01
CA ASP A 306 -0.77 -14.87 19.17
C ASP A 306 -0.69 -16.36 18.81
N LYS A 307 -1.23 -16.77 17.67
CA LYS A 307 -1.31 -18.18 17.29
C LYS A 307 -0.17 -18.68 16.43
N TYR A 308 0.36 -17.82 15.56
CA TYR A 308 1.29 -18.23 14.51
C TYR A 308 2.58 -17.44 14.50
N ASN A 309 2.70 -16.40 15.34
CA ASN A 309 3.85 -15.50 15.35
C ASN A 309 4.20 -14.99 13.94
N ILE A 310 3.20 -14.44 13.23
CA ILE A 310 3.34 -13.99 11.84
C ILE A 310 4.48 -13.00 11.66
N LEU A 311 5.19 -13.13 10.54
CA LEU A 311 6.25 -12.22 10.11
C LEU A 311 5.73 -11.37 8.94
N LEU A 312 5.45 -10.11 9.21
CA LEU A 312 4.95 -9.15 8.21
C LEU A 312 5.69 -7.82 8.39
N VAL A 313 6.13 -7.24 7.29
CA VAL A 313 6.78 -5.93 7.26
C VAL A 313 6.26 -5.09 6.11
N GLY A 314 5.98 -3.81 6.37
CA GLY A 314 5.77 -2.79 5.35
C GLY A 314 7.07 -2.04 5.07
N LEU A 315 7.39 -1.78 3.81
CA LEU A 315 8.57 -1.05 3.39
C LEU A 315 8.19 0.29 2.78
N GLU A 316 8.66 1.39 3.36
CA GLU A 316 8.45 2.72 2.79
C GLU A 316 9.65 3.11 1.92
N LYS A 317 9.37 3.49 0.67
CA LYS A 317 10.40 3.86 -0.31
C LYS A 317 10.49 5.36 -0.57
N SER A 318 9.50 6.12 -0.12
CA SER A 318 9.41 7.57 -0.33
C SER A 318 8.54 8.25 0.71
N GLY A 319 8.62 9.58 0.78
CA GLY A 319 7.84 10.41 1.68
C GLY A 319 8.61 10.86 2.92
N ALA A 320 7.96 11.65 3.77
CA ALA A 320 8.60 12.39 4.86
C ALA A 320 9.46 11.52 5.80
N PHE A 321 9.06 10.29 6.06
CA PHE A 321 9.83 9.38 6.91
C PHE A 321 11.12 8.92 6.24
N VAL A 322 11.09 8.67 4.92
CA VAL A 322 12.28 8.26 4.16
C VAL A 322 13.22 9.45 3.99
N ASP A 323 12.69 10.63 3.67
CA ASP A 323 13.48 11.86 3.57
C ASP A 323 14.18 12.14 4.90
N HIS A 324 13.45 12.05 6.01
CA HIS A 324 14.00 12.20 7.35
C HIS A 324 15.07 11.15 7.69
N ALA A 325 14.84 9.88 7.31
CA ALA A 325 15.83 8.83 7.52
C ALA A 325 17.17 9.16 6.84
N HIS A 326 17.14 9.71 5.62
CA HIS A 326 18.35 10.16 4.93
C HIS A 326 19.00 11.36 5.63
N GLU A 327 18.23 12.30 6.17
CA GLU A 327 18.75 13.46 6.91
C GLU A 327 19.50 13.05 8.18
N ILE A 328 19.01 12.03 8.90
CA ILE A 328 19.59 11.57 10.16
C ILE A 328 20.61 10.43 9.99
N GLN A 329 20.94 10.02 8.78
CA GLN A 329 21.81 8.86 8.52
C GLN A 329 23.14 8.89 9.29
N ASN A 330 23.69 10.09 9.55
CA ASN A 330 24.94 10.28 10.29
C ASN A 330 24.77 10.22 11.82
N LYS A 331 23.54 10.23 12.33
CA LYS A 331 23.25 10.13 13.77
C LYS A 331 23.09 8.67 14.21
N LEU A 332 22.80 7.75 13.29
CA LEU A 332 22.72 6.32 13.57
C LEU A 332 24.04 5.64 13.20
N GLN A 333 24.51 4.77 14.07
CA GLN A 333 25.61 3.87 13.74
C GLN A 333 25.09 2.69 12.88
N PRO A 334 25.95 2.07 12.05
CA PRO A 334 25.60 0.84 11.37
C PRO A 334 25.12 -0.25 12.35
N GLY A 335 24.00 -0.86 12.05
CA GLY A 335 23.36 -1.86 12.92
C GLY A 335 22.47 -1.26 14.00
N GLN A 336 22.03 0.00 13.87
CA GLN A 336 21.09 0.63 14.78
C GLN A 336 19.72 0.89 14.17
N ALA A 337 18.70 0.74 14.99
CA ALA A 337 17.32 1.02 14.66
C ALA A 337 16.78 2.12 15.57
N LEU A 338 16.14 3.14 14.99
CA LEU A 338 15.43 4.19 15.71
C LEU A 338 13.95 3.84 15.75
N ILE A 339 13.44 3.59 16.96
CA ILE A 339 12.00 3.32 17.18
C ILE A 339 11.28 4.65 17.31
N LEU A 340 10.34 4.93 16.41
CA LEU A 340 9.70 6.24 16.34
C LEU A 340 8.58 6.35 17.37
N THR A 341 8.69 7.35 18.26
CA THR A 341 7.65 7.77 19.18
C THR A 341 6.79 8.89 18.55
N ASP A 342 5.60 9.11 19.08
CA ASP A 342 4.74 10.22 18.63
C ASP A 342 5.43 11.57 18.78
N ASP A 343 6.07 11.83 19.93
CA ASP A 343 6.82 13.06 20.18
C ASP A 343 7.90 13.28 19.13
N TYR A 344 8.61 12.22 18.78
CA TYR A 344 9.63 12.29 17.73
C TYR A 344 9.00 12.59 16.36
N ILE A 345 7.94 11.88 16.00
CA ILE A 345 7.26 12.04 14.70
C ILE A 345 6.76 13.47 14.54
N TYR A 346 6.00 13.98 15.52
CA TYR A 346 5.39 15.32 15.43
C TYR A 346 6.38 16.47 15.60
N ARG A 347 7.54 16.19 16.14
CA ARG A 347 8.57 17.20 16.32
C ARG A 347 9.52 17.31 15.14
N TYR A 348 9.87 16.18 14.52
CA TYR A 348 10.97 16.15 13.54
C TYR A 348 10.57 15.71 12.13
N ILE A 349 9.48 14.95 11.98
CA ILE A 349 9.09 14.37 10.68
C ILE A 349 7.84 15.04 10.12
N LEU A 350 6.80 15.18 10.93
CA LEU A 350 5.52 15.75 10.56
C LEU A 350 5.15 16.86 11.56
N PRO A 351 5.81 18.02 11.51
CA PRO A 351 5.52 19.10 12.44
C PRO A 351 4.04 19.49 12.44
N GLY A 352 3.39 19.36 13.57
CA GLY A 352 1.96 19.65 13.71
C GLY A 352 1.42 19.08 15.03
N GLY A 353 0.15 19.34 15.30
CA GLY A 353 -0.49 18.82 16.50
C GLY A 353 -0.94 17.38 16.30
N GLY A 354 -0.31 16.42 16.97
CA GLY A 354 -0.88 15.10 17.17
C GLY A 354 -2.08 15.18 18.12
N ASP A 355 -2.98 14.20 18.05
CA ASP A 355 -4.02 14.05 19.06
C ASP A 355 -3.36 13.63 20.38
N PRO A 356 -3.45 14.46 21.45
CA PRO A 356 -2.84 14.12 22.74
C PRO A 356 -3.41 12.85 23.36
N ASN A 357 -4.56 12.36 22.89
CA ASN A 357 -5.24 11.20 23.45
C ASN A 357 -5.03 9.92 22.64
N ARG A 358 -4.49 10.01 21.41
CA ARG A 358 -4.37 8.87 20.49
C ARG A 358 -2.94 8.73 19.94
N PRO A 359 -2.43 7.51 19.76
CA PRO A 359 -1.16 7.28 19.06
C PRO A 359 -1.20 7.76 17.61
N TYR A 360 -0.02 8.08 17.07
CA TYR A 360 0.15 8.45 15.67
C TYR A 360 -0.56 7.46 14.74
N ALA A 361 -1.38 7.99 13.83
CA ALA A 361 -2.10 7.24 12.80
C ALA A 361 -2.92 6.04 13.33
N SER A 362 -3.37 6.06 14.60
CA SER A 362 -4.12 4.95 15.23
C SER A 362 -5.47 4.64 14.59
N THR A 363 -5.96 5.51 13.69
CA THR A 363 -7.20 5.29 12.92
C THR A 363 -6.97 4.73 11.53
N SER A 364 -5.72 4.44 11.18
CA SER A 364 -5.34 3.97 9.84
C SER A 364 -4.24 2.91 9.84
N ASN A 365 -3.29 2.99 10.76
CA ASN A 365 -2.18 2.07 10.84
C ASN A 365 -2.47 0.91 11.82
N TYR A 366 -1.81 -0.21 11.58
CA TYR A 366 -1.78 -1.38 12.46
C TYR A 366 -0.35 -1.80 12.81
N GLY A 367 0.62 -0.89 12.65
CA GLY A 367 2.02 -1.12 12.97
C GLY A 367 2.78 0.15 13.31
N HIS A 368 3.88 0.01 14.05
CA HIS A 368 4.83 1.08 14.35
C HIS A 368 5.90 1.21 13.30
N LYS A 369 6.40 2.44 13.12
CA LYS A 369 7.49 2.74 12.19
C LYS A 369 8.84 2.69 12.90
N VAL A 370 9.82 2.16 12.18
CA VAL A 370 11.22 2.05 12.61
C VAL A 370 12.11 2.52 11.47
N ILE A 371 13.08 3.37 11.78
CA ILE A 371 14.16 3.71 10.85
C ILE A 371 15.35 2.82 11.20
N PHE A 372 15.83 2.04 10.25
CA PHE A 372 16.91 1.09 10.45
C PHE A 372 18.10 1.40 9.55
N LYS A 373 19.28 1.49 10.14
CA LYS A 373 20.56 1.54 9.42
C LYS A 373 21.21 0.17 9.44
N THR A 374 21.28 -0.47 8.29
CA THR A 374 21.94 -1.77 8.16
C THR A 374 23.41 -1.70 8.53
N ARG A 375 24.05 -2.82 8.85
CA ARG A 375 25.50 -2.87 9.12
C ARG A 375 26.36 -2.45 7.92
N LYS A 376 25.76 -2.50 6.70
CA LYS A 376 26.40 -1.99 5.48
C LYS A 376 26.15 -0.50 5.26
N GLY A 377 25.38 0.17 6.11
CA GLY A 377 25.15 1.62 6.10
C GLY A 377 23.92 2.09 5.32
N GLN A 378 23.12 1.18 4.75
CA GLN A 378 21.90 1.57 4.03
C GLN A 378 20.77 1.91 5.02
N MET A 379 19.95 2.89 4.66
CA MET A 379 18.80 3.32 5.44
C MET A 379 17.50 2.70 4.94
N HIS A 380 16.70 2.17 5.85
CA HIS A 380 15.36 1.66 5.57
C HIS A 380 14.34 2.24 6.53
N VAL A 381 13.16 2.55 6.03
CA VAL A 381 11.98 2.86 6.84
C VAL A 381 11.01 1.71 6.71
N ILE A 382 10.75 1.05 7.81
CA ILE A 382 9.87 -0.11 7.87
C ILE A 382 8.74 0.12 8.87
N SER A 383 7.62 -0.52 8.63
CA SER A 383 6.50 -0.56 9.58
C SER A 383 6.21 -2.00 9.98
N LEU A 384 6.12 -2.23 11.27
CA LEU A 384 6.00 -3.53 11.90
C LEU A 384 4.63 -3.65 12.56
N PRO A 385 3.82 -4.65 12.21
CA PRO A 385 2.55 -4.91 12.88
C PRO A 385 2.74 -5.14 14.37
N VAL A 386 1.86 -4.55 15.16
CA VAL A 386 1.91 -4.62 16.63
C VAL A 386 0.55 -5.01 17.20
N ARG A 387 0.56 -5.51 18.45
CA ARG A 387 -0.69 -5.82 19.14
C ARG A 387 -1.51 -4.59 19.48
N GLU A 388 -0.82 -3.53 19.85
CA GLU A 388 -1.41 -2.26 20.23
C GLU A 388 -0.48 -1.12 19.81
N LEU A 389 -1.03 -0.08 19.22
CA LEU A 389 -0.29 1.14 18.92
C LEU A 389 -0.08 1.94 20.20
N LYS A 390 1.15 2.37 20.46
CA LYS A 390 1.56 3.17 21.62
C LYS A 390 2.18 4.48 21.16
N LYS A 391 2.06 5.53 21.99
CA LYS A 391 2.73 6.80 21.72
C LYS A 391 4.24 6.74 21.87
N SER A 392 4.70 5.92 22.80
CA SER A 392 6.12 5.72 23.08
C SER A 392 6.41 4.21 23.07
N PRO A 393 6.48 3.59 21.89
CA PRO A 393 6.81 2.18 21.77
C PRO A 393 8.27 1.94 22.12
N THR A 394 8.53 0.76 22.63
CA THR A 394 9.88 0.22 22.90
C THR A 394 10.10 -1.06 22.08
N ALA A 395 11.31 -1.59 22.05
CA ALA A 395 11.62 -2.85 21.38
C ALA A 395 10.72 -4.03 21.84
N PHE A 396 10.29 -4.03 23.10
CA PHE A 396 9.39 -5.05 23.65
C PHE A 396 7.96 -5.01 23.03
N ASP A 397 7.57 -3.86 22.53
CA ASP A 397 6.27 -3.66 21.89
C ASP A 397 6.26 -4.06 20.41
N LEU A 398 7.45 -4.36 19.84
CA LEU A 398 7.65 -4.70 18.44
C LEU A 398 7.92 -6.21 18.27
N PRO A 399 6.88 -7.02 18.03
CA PRO A 399 7.06 -8.46 17.87
C PRO A 399 8.02 -8.78 16.73
N ASN A 400 8.92 -9.75 16.97
CA ASN A 400 9.87 -10.23 15.96
C ASN A 400 10.87 -9.17 15.43
N LEU A 401 11.06 -8.03 16.12
CA LEU A 401 11.90 -6.92 15.64
C LEU A 401 13.25 -7.41 15.07
N GLN A 402 14.03 -8.15 15.84
CA GLN A 402 15.37 -8.58 15.43
C GLN A 402 15.35 -9.54 14.22
N VAL A 403 14.35 -10.43 14.15
CA VAL A 403 14.14 -11.32 12.99
C VAL A 403 13.81 -10.51 11.73
N LEU A 404 12.92 -9.53 11.85
CA LEU A 404 12.51 -8.68 10.73
C LEU A 404 13.65 -7.79 10.26
N LEU A 405 14.41 -7.17 11.17
CA LEU A 405 15.60 -6.38 10.84
C LEU A 405 16.67 -7.21 10.14
N SER A 406 16.89 -8.46 10.59
CA SER A 406 17.86 -9.39 9.96
C SER A 406 17.48 -9.67 8.51
N ASN A 407 16.20 -9.92 8.25
CA ASN A 407 15.75 -10.18 6.88
C ASN A 407 15.76 -8.91 6.02
N VAL A 408 15.41 -7.74 6.56
CA VAL A 408 15.54 -6.45 5.84
C VAL A 408 16.99 -6.21 5.43
N GLU A 409 17.95 -6.43 6.31
CA GLU A 409 19.38 -6.29 6.00
C GLU A 409 19.83 -7.24 4.89
N ASN A 410 19.44 -8.52 4.97
CA ASN A 410 19.85 -9.55 4.01
C ASN A 410 19.19 -9.37 2.64
N LEU A 411 18.01 -8.75 2.59
CA LEU A 411 17.21 -8.55 1.37
C LEU A 411 17.42 -7.18 0.73
N HIS A 412 18.37 -6.39 1.22
CA HIS A 412 18.68 -5.09 0.65
C HIS A 412 19.00 -5.19 -0.85
N CYS A 413 18.57 -4.21 -1.63
CA CYS A 413 18.78 -4.14 -3.07
C CYS A 413 19.75 -3.01 -3.43
N ASP A 414 20.93 -3.34 -3.89
CA ASP A 414 21.95 -2.36 -4.29
C ASP A 414 21.56 -1.57 -5.57
N MET A 415 20.56 -2.03 -6.33
CA MET A 415 20.13 -1.38 -7.57
C MET A 415 19.21 -0.18 -7.37
N TYR A 416 18.54 -0.08 -6.22
CA TYR A 416 17.55 0.97 -5.92
C TYR A 416 17.65 1.40 -4.47
N ASP A 417 17.71 2.72 -4.25
CA ASP A 417 17.74 3.30 -2.91
C ASP A 417 16.51 2.87 -2.08
N SER A 418 16.74 2.55 -0.83
CA SER A 418 15.71 2.16 0.15
C SER A 418 14.84 0.95 -0.25
N ALA A 419 15.24 0.16 -1.25
CA ALA A 419 14.49 -0.99 -1.73
C ALA A 419 14.98 -2.32 -1.15
N LEU A 420 14.05 -3.28 -1.04
CA LEU A 420 14.37 -4.68 -0.82
C LEU A 420 14.26 -5.45 -2.14
N PHE A 421 15.19 -6.36 -2.37
CA PHE A 421 15.32 -7.08 -3.63
C PHE A 421 14.02 -7.79 -4.07
N PRO A 422 13.29 -8.53 -3.21
CA PRO A 422 12.02 -9.14 -3.57
C PRO A 422 10.97 -8.13 -4.04
N VAL A 423 10.89 -6.98 -3.38
CA VAL A 423 9.94 -5.92 -3.72
C VAL A 423 10.30 -5.25 -5.05
N ALA A 424 11.60 -5.01 -5.29
CA ALA A 424 12.08 -4.48 -6.57
C ALA A 424 11.75 -5.42 -7.75
N LEU A 425 11.86 -6.74 -7.53
CA LEU A 425 11.49 -7.75 -8.53
C LEU A 425 10.00 -7.74 -8.85
N VAL A 426 9.14 -7.74 -7.83
CA VAL A 426 7.69 -7.66 -8.02
C VAL A 426 7.31 -6.38 -8.75
N ASN A 427 7.83 -5.24 -8.31
CA ASN A 427 7.59 -3.95 -8.93
C ASN A 427 7.92 -3.98 -10.43
N LYS A 428 9.07 -4.53 -10.79
CA LYS A 428 9.48 -4.66 -12.20
C LYS A 428 8.51 -5.52 -13.01
N LEU A 429 7.92 -6.54 -12.41
CA LEU A 429 6.99 -7.45 -13.07
C LEU A 429 5.57 -6.88 -13.24
N VAL A 430 5.14 -6.02 -12.32
CA VAL A 430 3.79 -5.42 -12.35
C VAL A 430 3.78 -4.01 -12.95
N SER A 431 4.94 -3.39 -13.17
CA SER A 431 5.04 -2.04 -13.71
C SER A 431 4.46 -1.94 -15.12
N LEU A 432 3.45 -1.07 -15.27
CA LEU A 432 2.77 -0.78 -16.53
C LEU A 432 3.14 0.60 -17.10
N SER A 433 3.73 1.47 -16.30
CA SER A 433 4.09 2.84 -16.66
C SER A 433 5.37 2.92 -17.49
N ALA A 434 6.22 1.88 -17.45
CA ALA A 434 7.46 1.86 -18.21
C ALA A 434 7.21 1.62 -19.72
N HIS A 435 8.05 2.27 -20.54
CA HIS A 435 8.08 2.00 -21.99
C HIS A 435 8.64 0.57 -22.23
N PRO A 436 8.04 -0.27 -23.09
CA PRO A 436 6.96 0.03 -24.06
C PRO A 436 5.53 -0.25 -23.56
N SER A 437 5.32 -0.75 -22.34
CA SER A 437 4.02 -1.23 -21.84
C SER A 437 2.91 -0.20 -21.96
N GLN A 438 3.14 1.03 -21.54
CA GLN A 438 2.15 2.10 -21.64
C GLN A 438 1.70 2.35 -23.09
N ARG A 439 2.63 2.36 -24.06
CA ARG A 439 2.29 2.54 -25.48
C ARG A 439 1.48 1.37 -26.04
N ILE A 440 1.81 0.16 -25.63
CA ILE A 440 1.07 -1.05 -26.05
C ILE A 440 -0.35 -0.99 -25.54
N LEU A 441 -0.55 -0.66 -24.25
CA LEU A 441 -1.87 -0.50 -23.65
C LEU A 441 -2.65 0.63 -24.30
N GLN A 442 -2.02 1.77 -24.60
CA GLN A 442 -2.63 2.88 -25.33
C GLN A 442 -3.14 2.43 -26.71
N LYS A 443 -2.31 1.70 -27.46
CA LYS A 443 -2.70 1.19 -28.77
C LYS A 443 -3.85 0.17 -28.68
N PHE A 444 -3.78 -0.76 -27.71
CA PHE A 444 -4.83 -1.71 -27.43
C PHE A 444 -6.16 -1.04 -27.09
N ALA A 445 -6.13 -0.05 -26.21
CA ALA A 445 -7.31 0.68 -25.78
C ALA A 445 -7.97 1.41 -26.95
N ASN A 446 -7.18 2.12 -27.78
CA ASN A 446 -7.68 2.84 -28.96
C ASN A 446 -8.31 1.91 -30.03
N GLN A 447 -7.85 0.66 -30.12
CA GLN A 447 -8.37 -0.30 -31.10
C GLN A 447 -9.65 -1.00 -30.65
N ASN A 448 -9.86 -1.13 -29.33
CA ASN A 448 -10.94 -1.92 -28.75
C ASN A 448 -12.06 -1.08 -28.09
N ALA A 449 -11.85 0.21 -27.88
CA ALA A 449 -12.92 1.13 -27.48
C ALA A 449 -13.84 1.37 -28.70
N LYS A 450 -15.08 0.87 -28.62
CA LYS A 450 -16.12 1.06 -29.64
C LYS A 450 -16.99 2.27 -29.28
#